data_cc8d590c36d72684ebf16ff20e2db619
#
_entry.id   cc8d590c36d72684ebf16ff20e2db619
#
_cell.length_a   1.000
_cell.length_b   1.000
_cell.length_c   1.000
_cell.angle_alpha   90.00
_cell.angle_beta   90.00
_cell.angle_gamma   90.00
#
_symmetry.space_group_name_H-M   'P 1'
#
loop_
_entity.id
_entity.type
_entity.pdbx_description
1 polymer ?
#
loop_
_entity_poly.entity_id
_entity_poly.type
_entity_poly.pdbx_seq_one_letter_code
_entity_poly.pdbx_strand_id
1 'polypeptide(L)'
;MKKRVCMVVPSFSAKGGITSVVNGYKGSSLEEDFDIKYIETYCDGGKLNKFKTVLKAYFSFIKILLNWHPDIVHIHSSFGGSFYRKLPFIILSSLINVRIVNHIHGADFNEFYLNASGKKQKLIKSVYNKCSVIIALSNEWKDNLKQIVDENKIFVVENYSILNKNAIEERKKKNNDCNVLFLGFICKRKGCYDIPKIVEQVTKEIPTIKFILAGSGDIEQIKSITPKYLRNKIIYPGWVINEAKDKLLREADIFFLPSYNEGMPMSILDAMGYGLPIVSTTVGGITKIVHNGENGFVCEPGDIKGLSNSIIKLLNDDKLLKSSGGKSVEIINNGYSLDIHIKKIKTIYGE
;
A
#
# COMPACT_ATOMS: atom_id res chain seq x y z
N MET A 1 10.68 -27.80 -16.30
CA MET A 1 11.52 -26.67 -15.82
C MET A 1 10.61 -25.57 -15.30
N LYS A 2 10.97 -24.92 -14.18
CA LYS A 2 10.22 -23.76 -13.69
C LYS A 2 10.31 -22.61 -14.69
N LYS A 3 9.21 -21.87 -14.92
CA LYS A 3 9.26 -20.62 -15.71
C LYS A 3 10.15 -19.61 -15.02
N ARG A 4 10.94 -18.89 -15.80
CA ARG A 4 11.89 -17.87 -15.35
C ARG A 4 11.23 -16.49 -15.34
N VAL A 5 11.19 -15.84 -14.18
CA VAL A 5 10.55 -14.55 -13.97
C VAL A 5 11.58 -13.50 -13.55
N CYS A 6 11.80 -12.49 -14.38
CA CYS A 6 12.56 -11.31 -13.98
C CYS A 6 11.62 -10.29 -13.32
N MET A 7 11.75 -10.09 -12.02
CA MET A 7 10.89 -9.19 -11.26
C MET A 7 11.58 -7.84 -11.01
N VAL A 8 11.02 -6.76 -11.58
CA VAL A 8 11.59 -5.41 -11.53
C VAL A 8 10.91 -4.60 -10.44
N VAL A 9 11.60 -4.38 -9.32
CA VAL A 9 11.04 -3.93 -8.04
C VAL A 9 11.77 -2.69 -7.48
N PRO A 10 11.26 -1.98 -6.46
CA PRO A 10 12.09 -1.14 -5.59
C PRO A 10 13.02 -2.02 -4.75
N SER A 11 14.02 -1.42 -4.10
CA SER A 11 14.83 -2.14 -3.11
C SER A 11 13.96 -2.69 -1.98
N PHE A 12 14.28 -3.89 -1.51
CA PHE A 12 13.58 -4.55 -0.40
C PHE A 12 13.68 -3.78 0.93
N SER A 13 14.65 -2.86 1.02
CA SER A 13 14.81 -1.93 2.15
C SER A 13 14.17 -0.56 1.93
N ALA A 14 13.66 -0.27 0.73
CA ALA A 14 13.06 1.02 0.42
C ALA A 14 11.72 1.22 1.16
N LYS A 15 11.43 2.46 1.51
CA LYS A 15 10.16 2.84 2.13
C LYS A 15 9.04 2.84 1.11
N GLY A 16 7.90 2.21 1.42
CA GLY A 16 6.70 2.31 0.59
C GLY A 16 5.90 1.03 0.43
N GLY A 17 4.66 1.18 -0.05
CA GLY A 17 3.70 0.08 -0.20
C GLY A 17 4.14 -0.99 -1.18
N ILE A 18 4.81 -0.62 -2.30
CA ILE A 18 5.32 -1.61 -3.27
C ILE A 18 6.35 -2.52 -2.63
N THR A 19 7.23 -1.98 -1.80
CA THR A 19 8.22 -2.77 -1.06
C THR A 19 7.54 -3.75 -0.11
N SER A 20 6.48 -3.34 0.58
CA SER A 20 5.70 -4.24 1.44
C SER A 20 5.09 -5.40 0.65
N VAL A 21 4.54 -5.13 -0.54
CA VAL A 21 4.00 -6.19 -1.41
C VAL A 21 5.09 -7.16 -1.85
N VAL A 22 6.22 -6.66 -2.35
CA VAL A 22 7.28 -7.54 -2.88
C VAL A 22 8.01 -8.32 -1.79
N ASN A 23 8.10 -7.78 -0.57
CA ASN A 23 8.71 -8.47 0.55
C ASN A 23 7.99 -9.78 0.91
N GLY A 24 6.68 -9.83 0.77
CA GLY A 24 5.92 -11.06 1.03
C GLY A 24 6.06 -12.14 -0.05
N TYR A 25 6.65 -11.84 -1.20
CA TYR A 25 6.94 -12.86 -2.21
C TYR A 25 8.15 -13.71 -1.84
N LYS A 26 9.08 -13.15 -1.04
CA LYS A 26 10.26 -13.89 -0.57
C LYS A 26 9.87 -15.03 0.36
N GLY A 27 10.34 -16.21 0.05
CA GLY A 27 10.05 -17.43 0.82
C GLY A 27 8.61 -17.91 0.69
N SER A 28 7.83 -17.37 -0.26
CA SER A 28 6.47 -17.82 -0.53
C SER A 28 6.42 -18.89 -1.62
N SER A 29 5.26 -19.54 -1.77
CA SER A 29 5.02 -20.50 -2.83
C SER A 29 5.22 -19.96 -4.25
N LEU A 30 5.32 -18.64 -4.43
CA LEU A 30 5.66 -18.05 -5.72
C LEU A 30 7.13 -18.35 -6.10
N GLU A 31 8.06 -18.29 -5.14
CA GLU A 31 9.49 -18.65 -5.38
C GLU A 31 9.69 -20.17 -5.42
N GLU A 32 8.77 -20.93 -4.81
CA GLU A 32 8.81 -22.39 -4.92
C GLU A 32 8.47 -22.86 -6.34
N ASP A 33 7.52 -22.21 -7.03
CA ASP A 33 7.00 -22.66 -8.32
C ASP A 33 7.71 -22.01 -9.51
N PHE A 34 8.30 -20.82 -9.31
CA PHE A 34 9.01 -20.07 -10.36
C PHE A 34 10.48 -19.86 -10.02
N ASP A 35 11.34 -19.78 -11.05
CA ASP A 35 12.72 -19.31 -10.91
C ASP A 35 12.72 -17.79 -11.03
N ILE A 36 12.84 -17.08 -9.87
CA ILE A 36 12.67 -15.63 -9.81
C ILE A 36 14.00 -14.92 -9.60
N LYS A 37 14.32 -13.95 -10.46
CA LYS A 37 15.41 -12.99 -10.28
C LYS A 37 14.87 -11.59 -10.09
N TYR A 38 15.31 -10.92 -9.02
CA TYR A 38 14.87 -9.56 -8.68
C TYR A 38 15.89 -8.53 -9.20
N ILE A 39 15.35 -7.43 -9.77
CA ILE A 39 16.13 -6.24 -10.14
C ILE A 39 15.61 -5.05 -9.35
N GLU A 40 16.46 -4.52 -8.48
CA GLU A 40 16.15 -3.34 -7.67
C GLU A 40 16.42 -2.07 -8.46
N THR A 41 15.39 -1.24 -8.65
CA THR A 41 15.44 -0.02 -9.49
C THR A 41 15.34 1.28 -8.71
N TYR A 42 15.13 1.22 -7.41
CA TYR A 42 14.98 2.38 -6.54
C TYR A 42 15.48 2.05 -5.13
N CYS A 43 16.20 2.98 -4.52
CA CYS A 43 16.58 2.95 -3.11
C CYS A 43 16.27 4.30 -2.45
N ASP A 44 16.14 4.30 -1.13
CA ASP A 44 16.12 5.56 -0.38
C ASP A 44 17.52 6.19 -0.34
N GLY A 45 17.57 7.49 -0.05
CA GLY A 45 18.81 8.26 0.06
C GLY A 45 18.96 9.36 -0.99
N GLY A 46 20.20 9.84 -1.16
CA GLY A 46 20.52 10.98 -2.02
C GLY A 46 20.34 10.69 -3.52
N LYS A 47 20.25 11.76 -4.32
CA LYS A 47 20.05 11.69 -5.79
C LYS A 47 21.10 10.81 -6.48
N LEU A 48 22.36 10.87 -6.05
CA LEU A 48 23.46 10.10 -6.63
C LEU A 48 23.28 8.57 -6.41
N ASN A 49 22.88 8.15 -5.21
CA ASN A 49 22.61 6.75 -4.91
C ASN A 49 21.43 6.21 -5.73
N LYS A 50 20.36 6.99 -5.84
CA LYS A 50 19.20 6.66 -6.69
C LYS A 50 19.61 6.48 -8.15
N PHE A 51 20.44 7.38 -8.68
CA PHE A 51 20.95 7.29 -10.05
C PHE A 51 21.83 6.06 -10.27
N LYS A 52 22.81 5.80 -9.38
CA LYS A 52 23.66 4.60 -9.43
C LYS A 52 22.84 3.31 -9.40
N THR A 53 21.79 3.25 -8.53
CA THR A 53 20.90 2.09 -8.44
C THR A 53 20.18 1.84 -9.77
N VAL A 54 19.65 2.89 -10.40
CA VAL A 54 18.95 2.78 -11.69
C VAL A 54 19.89 2.32 -12.79
N LEU A 55 21.11 2.89 -12.90
CA LEU A 55 22.10 2.46 -13.90
C LEU A 55 22.48 0.99 -13.72
N LYS A 56 22.82 0.58 -12.48
CA LYS A 56 23.11 -0.81 -12.17
C LYS A 56 21.96 -1.73 -12.58
N ALA A 57 20.71 -1.31 -12.32
CA ALA A 57 19.52 -2.08 -12.68
C ALA A 57 19.40 -2.28 -14.20
N TYR A 58 19.66 -1.25 -15.02
CA TYR A 58 19.61 -1.37 -16.48
C TYR A 58 20.68 -2.33 -17.01
N PHE A 59 21.93 -2.23 -16.55
CA PHE A 59 23.00 -3.16 -16.95
C PHE A 59 22.69 -4.59 -16.52
N SER A 60 22.23 -4.79 -15.29
CA SER A 60 21.84 -6.11 -14.79
C SER A 60 20.68 -6.69 -15.60
N PHE A 61 19.71 -5.86 -16.00
CA PHE A 61 18.57 -6.29 -16.79
C PHE A 61 19.00 -6.77 -18.19
N ILE A 62 19.83 -6.01 -18.89
CA ILE A 62 20.36 -6.40 -20.18
C ILE A 62 21.09 -7.74 -20.06
N LYS A 63 21.94 -7.91 -19.02
CA LYS A 63 22.64 -9.18 -18.76
C LYS A 63 21.67 -10.34 -18.52
N ILE A 64 20.57 -10.11 -17.79
CA ILE A 64 19.53 -11.12 -17.55
C ILE A 64 18.83 -11.47 -18.87
N LEU A 65 18.48 -10.49 -19.70
CA LEU A 65 17.84 -10.74 -20.99
C LEU A 65 18.73 -11.59 -21.91
N LEU A 66 20.03 -11.29 -21.98
CA LEU A 66 20.97 -11.96 -22.89
C LEU A 66 21.44 -13.34 -22.42
N ASN A 67 21.59 -13.55 -21.10
CA ASN A 67 22.23 -14.77 -20.57
C ASN A 67 21.25 -15.72 -19.87
N TRP A 68 20.12 -15.21 -19.38
CA TRP A 68 19.18 -16.03 -18.59
C TRP A 68 17.84 -16.24 -19.29
N HIS A 69 17.50 -15.40 -20.28
CA HIS A 69 16.28 -15.50 -21.10
C HIS A 69 15.01 -15.72 -20.27
N PRO A 70 14.53 -14.70 -19.55
CA PRO A 70 13.31 -14.81 -18.76
C PRO A 70 12.10 -15.08 -19.65
N ASP A 71 11.18 -15.92 -19.21
CA ASP A 71 9.89 -16.15 -19.87
C ASP A 71 8.93 -14.98 -19.60
N ILE A 72 9.08 -14.34 -18.44
CA ILE A 72 8.21 -13.23 -17.97
C ILE A 72 9.09 -12.13 -17.37
N VAL A 73 8.76 -10.88 -17.71
CA VAL A 73 9.26 -9.69 -17.01
C VAL A 73 8.09 -9.07 -16.25
N HIS A 74 8.10 -9.22 -14.91
CA HIS A 74 7.08 -8.66 -14.04
C HIS A 74 7.58 -7.35 -13.41
N ILE A 75 6.93 -6.25 -13.74
CA ILE A 75 7.35 -4.90 -13.37
C ILE A 75 6.38 -4.33 -12.35
N HIS A 76 6.85 -4.04 -11.14
CA HIS A 76 6.11 -3.28 -10.15
C HIS A 76 6.33 -1.79 -10.38
N SER A 77 5.28 -1.08 -10.79
CA SER A 77 5.34 0.32 -11.17
C SER A 77 4.35 1.18 -10.39
N SER A 78 4.54 2.48 -10.47
CA SER A 78 3.59 3.50 -10.07
C SER A 78 3.60 4.60 -11.11
N PHE A 79 2.73 5.58 -11.00
CA PHE A 79 2.69 6.74 -11.88
C PHE A 79 3.87 7.71 -11.63
N GLY A 80 3.97 8.77 -12.41
CA GLY A 80 5.00 9.79 -12.25
C GLY A 80 6.41 9.30 -12.55
N GLY A 81 7.37 9.61 -11.68
CA GLY A 81 8.78 9.26 -11.87
C GLY A 81 9.06 7.76 -11.94
N SER A 82 8.18 6.93 -11.37
CA SER A 82 8.27 5.48 -11.47
C SER A 82 8.03 4.99 -12.89
N PHE A 83 7.06 5.56 -13.61
CA PHE A 83 6.80 5.24 -15.02
C PHE A 83 8.05 5.43 -15.89
N TYR A 84 8.68 6.61 -15.82
CA TYR A 84 9.86 6.90 -16.64
C TYR A 84 11.04 5.99 -16.32
N ARG A 85 11.22 5.65 -15.06
CA ARG A 85 12.26 4.72 -14.60
C ARG A 85 12.03 3.28 -15.07
N LYS A 86 10.76 2.87 -15.24
CA LYS A 86 10.38 1.54 -15.70
C LYS A 86 10.26 1.41 -17.22
N LEU A 87 10.16 2.51 -17.94
CA LEU A 87 10.01 2.58 -19.38
C LEU A 87 11.09 1.78 -20.15
N PRO A 88 12.41 1.88 -19.85
CA PRO A 88 13.43 1.09 -20.56
C PRO A 88 13.24 -0.42 -20.38
N PHE A 89 12.77 -0.90 -19.23
CA PHE A 89 12.51 -2.33 -19.01
C PHE A 89 11.37 -2.82 -19.90
N ILE A 90 10.29 -2.03 -20.05
CA ILE A 90 9.17 -2.37 -20.94
C ILE A 90 9.62 -2.40 -22.42
N ILE A 91 10.38 -1.36 -22.85
CA ILE A 91 10.84 -1.27 -24.24
C ILE A 91 11.76 -2.43 -24.59
N LEU A 92 12.79 -2.69 -23.78
CA LEU A 92 13.76 -3.75 -24.04
C LEU A 92 13.10 -5.13 -24.06
N SER A 93 12.18 -5.40 -23.14
CA SER A 93 11.43 -6.66 -23.12
C SER A 93 10.54 -6.80 -24.37
N SER A 94 9.90 -5.71 -24.80
CA SER A 94 9.07 -5.70 -26.01
C SER A 94 9.88 -5.96 -27.28
N LEU A 95 11.13 -5.47 -27.36
CA LEU A 95 12.00 -5.67 -28.54
C LEU A 95 12.40 -7.13 -28.74
N ILE A 96 12.47 -7.93 -27.68
CA ILE A 96 12.83 -9.35 -27.73
C ILE A 96 11.61 -10.27 -27.50
N ASN A 97 10.39 -9.72 -27.56
CA ASN A 97 9.12 -10.45 -27.44
C ASN A 97 8.94 -11.24 -26.15
N VAL A 98 9.55 -10.80 -25.03
CA VAL A 98 9.31 -11.40 -23.71
C VAL A 98 7.96 -10.94 -23.16
N ARG A 99 7.21 -11.84 -22.55
CA ARG A 99 5.91 -11.53 -21.91
C ARG A 99 6.08 -10.51 -20.79
N ILE A 100 5.39 -9.37 -20.87
CA ILE A 100 5.49 -8.27 -19.92
C ILE A 100 4.23 -8.22 -19.08
N VAL A 101 4.41 -8.34 -17.75
CA VAL A 101 3.37 -8.11 -16.73
C VAL A 101 3.71 -6.81 -16.02
N ASN A 102 2.86 -5.79 -16.08
CA ASN A 102 3.07 -4.52 -15.41
C ASN A 102 2.04 -4.34 -14.29
N HIS A 103 2.49 -4.41 -13.05
CA HIS A 103 1.67 -4.29 -11.85
C HIS A 103 1.71 -2.84 -11.33
N ILE A 104 0.58 -2.16 -11.42
CA ILE A 104 0.47 -0.72 -11.15
C ILE A 104 -0.05 -0.48 -9.73
N HIS A 105 0.77 0.15 -8.88
CA HIS A 105 0.48 0.43 -7.46
C HIS A 105 0.15 1.89 -7.15
N GLY A 106 0.18 2.77 -8.14
CA GLY A 106 -0.02 4.21 -7.93
C GLY A 106 -1.49 4.60 -7.82
N ALA A 107 -1.76 5.70 -7.12
CA ALA A 107 -3.09 6.30 -6.96
C ALA A 107 -3.29 7.58 -7.79
N ASP A 108 -2.24 8.10 -8.43
CA ASP A 108 -2.23 9.44 -9.04
C ASP A 108 -2.50 9.39 -10.56
N PHE A 109 -3.46 8.56 -10.99
CA PHE A 109 -3.79 8.38 -12.40
C PHE A 109 -4.27 9.68 -13.06
N ASN A 110 -5.14 10.41 -12.40
CA ASN A 110 -5.72 11.63 -12.95
C ASN A 110 -4.63 12.68 -13.21
N GLU A 111 -3.73 12.92 -12.24
CA GLU A 111 -2.61 13.83 -12.42
C GLU A 111 -1.60 13.35 -13.47
N PHE A 112 -1.37 12.05 -13.51
CA PHE A 112 -0.36 11.47 -14.38
C PHE A 112 -0.82 11.40 -15.84
N TYR A 113 -2.08 11.01 -16.08
CA TYR A 113 -2.60 10.75 -17.42
C TYR A 113 -3.64 11.78 -17.87
N LEU A 114 -4.74 12.00 -17.12
CA LEU A 114 -5.82 12.88 -17.57
C LEU A 114 -5.36 14.34 -17.70
N ASN A 115 -4.55 14.83 -16.77
CA ASN A 115 -4.00 16.20 -16.79
C ASN A 115 -2.73 16.30 -17.64
N ALA A 116 -2.32 15.24 -18.34
CA ALA A 116 -1.11 15.24 -19.14
C ALA A 116 -1.36 15.85 -20.54
N SER A 117 -0.29 16.44 -21.13
CA SER A 117 -0.33 16.88 -22.52
C SER A 117 -0.60 15.71 -23.48
N GLY A 118 -1.21 15.97 -24.65
CA GLY A 118 -1.53 14.94 -25.62
C GLY A 118 -0.32 14.10 -26.08
N LYS A 119 0.88 14.72 -26.18
CA LYS A 119 2.13 14.00 -26.46
C LYS A 119 2.47 12.99 -25.36
N LYS A 120 2.34 13.40 -24.10
CA LYS A 120 2.59 12.53 -22.94
C LYS A 120 1.55 11.41 -22.85
N GLN A 121 0.28 11.70 -23.12
CA GLN A 121 -0.78 10.68 -23.18
C GLN A 121 -0.51 9.63 -24.25
N LYS A 122 -0.09 10.06 -25.46
CA LYS A 122 0.30 9.13 -26.55
C LYS A 122 1.47 8.25 -26.15
N LEU A 123 2.50 8.80 -25.48
CA LEU A 123 3.64 8.04 -24.98
C LEU A 123 3.16 6.97 -23.95
N ILE A 124 2.34 7.35 -22.98
CA ILE A 124 1.83 6.45 -21.95
C ILE A 124 1.04 5.31 -22.59
N LYS A 125 0.12 5.62 -23.50
CA LYS A 125 -0.65 4.60 -24.26
C LYS A 125 0.28 3.66 -25.03
N SER A 126 1.23 4.20 -25.79
CA SER A 126 2.19 3.39 -26.56
C SER A 126 3.00 2.45 -25.69
N VAL A 127 3.46 2.90 -24.50
CA VAL A 127 4.26 2.08 -23.58
C VAL A 127 3.41 0.99 -22.93
N TYR A 128 2.23 1.33 -22.40
CA TYR A 128 1.39 0.36 -21.71
C TYR A 128 0.80 -0.69 -22.65
N ASN A 129 0.53 -0.33 -23.92
CA ASN A 129 0.07 -1.29 -24.93
C ASN A 129 1.13 -2.32 -25.33
N LYS A 130 2.43 -2.09 -25.03
CA LYS A 130 3.50 -3.09 -25.16
C LYS A 130 3.43 -4.18 -24.09
N CYS A 131 2.74 -3.92 -22.98
CA CYS A 131 2.56 -4.93 -21.94
C CYS A 131 1.56 -6.01 -22.39
N SER A 132 1.88 -7.26 -22.11
CA SER A 132 0.99 -8.40 -22.32
C SER A 132 -0.15 -8.41 -21.31
N VAL A 133 0.15 -8.01 -20.07
CA VAL A 133 -0.78 -7.93 -18.95
C VAL A 133 -0.52 -6.66 -18.15
N ILE A 134 -1.59 -6.00 -17.74
CA ILE A 134 -1.59 -4.92 -16.74
C ILE A 134 -2.34 -5.43 -15.52
N ILE A 135 -1.74 -5.30 -14.34
CA ILE A 135 -2.39 -5.61 -13.06
C ILE A 135 -2.81 -4.31 -12.39
N ALA A 136 -4.10 -4.21 -12.09
CA ALA A 136 -4.72 -3.15 -11.32
C ALA A 136 -5.05 -3.65 -9.90
N LEU A 137 -5.07 -2.76 -8.90
CA LEU A 137 -5.34 -3.11 -7.49
C LEU A 137 -6.84 -3.18 -7.15
N SER A 138 -7.71 -2.69 -8.02
CA SER A 138 -9.17 -2.71 -7.84
C SER A 138 -9.90 -2.58 -9.17
N ASN A 139 -11.22 -2.85 -9.18
CA ASN A 139 -12.05 -2.64 -10.35
C ASN A 139 -12.13 -1.16 -10.77
N GLU A 140 -12.15 -0.22 -9.82
CA GLU A 140 -12.08 1.21 -10.10
C GLU A 140 -10.80 1.57 -10.88
N TRP A 141 -9.66 1.02 -10.47
CA TRP A 141 -8.39 1.20 -11.17
C TRP A 141 -8.37 0.51 -12.52
N LYS A 142 -9.02 -0.66 -12.67
CA LYS A 142 -9.24 -1.30 -13.95
C LYS A 142 -10.01 -0.36 -14.88
N ASP A 143 -11.10 0.25 -14.41
CA ASP A 143 -11.92 1.16 -15.21
C ASP A 143 -11.14 2.41 -15.67
N ASN A 144 -10.31 2.96 -14.81
CA ASN A 144 -9.40 4.04 -15.19
C ASN A 144 -8.41 3.62 -16.29
N LEU A 145 -7.84 2.42 -16.20
CA LEU A 145 -6.83 1.92 -17.14
C LEU A 145 -7.41 1.50 -18.50
N LYS A 146 -8.70 1.18 -18.60
CA LYS A 146 -9.41 0.93 -19.89
C LYS A 146 -9.27 2.09 -20.88
N GLN A 147 -9.04 3.31 -20.40
CA GLN A 147 -8.82 4.48 -21.25
C GLN A 147 -7.46 4.45 -21.98
N ILE A 148 -6.54 3.60 -21.50
CA ILE A 148 -5.14 3.52 -21.98
C ILE A 148 -4.88 2.22 -22.71
N VAL A 149 -5.41 1.10 -22.23
CA VAL A 149 -5.10 -0.27 -22.66
C VAL A 149 -6.39 -1.05 -22.85
N ASP A 150 -6.37 -2.03 -23.77
CA ASP A 150 -7.47 -2.98 -23.96
C ASP A 150 -7.84 -3.68 -22.64
N GLU A 151 -9.13 -3.72 -22.34
CA GLU A 151 -9.68 -4.31 -21.12
C GLU A 151 -9.25 -5.77 -20.92
N ASN A 152 -9.12 -6.53 -22.00
CA ASN A 152 -8.73 -7.94 -21.99
C ASN A 152 -7.30 -8.15 -21.45
N LYS A 153 -6.48 -7.11 -21.42
CA LYS A 153 -5.15 -7.14 -20.83
C LYS A 153 -5.11 -6.74 -19.36
N ILE A 154 -6.24 -6.26 -18.78
CA ILE A 154 -6.28 -5.72 -17.44
C ILE A 154 -6.88 -6.72 -16.46
N PHE A 155 -6.07 -7.18 -15.52
CA PHE A 155 -6.45 -8.09 -14.45
C PHE A 155 -6.47 -7.38 -13.11
N VAL A 156 -7.38 -7.77 -12.23
CA VAL A 156 -7.45 -7.21 -10.88
C VAL A 156 -6.79 -8.19 -9.92
N VAL A 157 -5.70 -7.73 -9.29
CA VAL A 157 -5.04 -8.44 -8.19
C VAL A 157 -4.86 -7.44 -7.05
N GLU A 158 -5.67 -7.59 -6.04
CA GLU A 158 -5.65 -6.75 -4.86
C GLU A 158 -4.37 -6.97 -4.05
N ASN A 159 -3.97 -5.96 -3.29
CA ASN A 159 -2.96 -6.12 -2.26
C ASN A 159 -3.44 -7.11 -1.19
N TYR A 160 -2.55 -7.58 -0.34
CA TYR A 160 -2.79 -8.63 0.63
C TYR A 160 -2.26 -8.29 2.02
N SER A 161 -2.62 -9.10 2.99
CA SER A 161 -2.04 -9.12 4.32
C SER A 161 -1.63 -10.52 4.74
N ILE A 162 -0.77 -10.58 5.76
CA ILE A 162 -0.41 -11.81 6.46
C ILE A 162 -0.99 -11.71 7.87
N LEU A 163 -1.79 -12.70 8.27
CA LEU A 163 -2.38 -12.71 9.61
C LEU A 163 -1.33 -12.99 10.68
N ASN A 164 -1.25 -12.10 11.67
CA ASN A 164 -0.46 -12.32 12.87
C ASN A 164 -1.32 -13.01 13.94
N LYS A 165 -1.34 -14.36 13.90
CA LYS A 165 -2.17 -15.18 14.81
C LYS A 165 -1.93 -14.86 16.28
N ASN A 166 -0.66 -14.67 16.68
CA ASN A 166 -0.32 -14.37 18.07
C ASN A 166 -0.88 -13.00 18.50
N ALA A 167 -0.72 -11.97 17.66
CA ALA A 167 -1.27 -10.65 17.95
C ALA A 167 -2.80 -10.65 18.04
N ILE A 168 -3.47 -11.42 17.17
CA ILE A 168 -4.93 -11.58 17.18
C ILE A 168 -5.40 -12.24 18.49
N GLU A 169 -4.72 -13.28 18.98
CA GLU A 169 -5.06 -13.93 20.25
C GLU A 169 -4.77 -13.03 21.46
N GLU A 170 -3.66 -12.31 21.46
CA GLU A 170 -3.33 -11.33 22.51
C GLU A 170 -4.39 -10.23 22.60
N ARG A 171 -4.86 -9.74 21.44
CA ARG A 171 -5.88 -8.69 21.36
C ARG A 171 -7.22 -9.08 21.99
N LYS A 172 -7.63 -10.34 21.93
CA LYS A 172 -8.85 -10.82 22.57
C LYS A 172 -8.84 -10.58 24.10
N LYS A 173 -7.65 -10.61 24.71
CA LYS A 173 -7.40 -10.46 26.14
C LYS A 173 -6.96 -9.06 26.55
N LYS A 174 -6.62 -8.22 25.58
CA LYS A 174 -6.12 -6.85 25.81
C LYS A 174 -7.23 -5.93 26.32
N ASN A 175 -6.89 -5.11 27.29
CA ASN A 175 -7.72 -3.95 27.67
C ASN A 175 -7.50 -2.80 26.70
N ASN A 176 -8.49 -1.94 26.55
CA ASN A 176 -8.42 -0.76 25.72
C ASN A 176 -7.50 0.30 26.35
N ASP A 177 -6.37 0.60 25.72
CA ASP A 177 -5.39 1.60 26.13
C ASP A 177 -5.61 2.96 25.45
N CYS A 178 -6.65 3.06 24.60
CA CYS A 178 -6.98 4.25 23.82
C CYS A 178 -5.85 4.70 22.87
N ASN A 179 -5.15 3.75 22.22
CA ASN A 179 -4.10 4.02 21.26
C ASN A 179 -4.62 3.99 19.82
N VAL A 180 -4.54 5.11 19.12
CA VAL A 180 -4.91 5.25 17.70
C VAL A 180 -3.63 5.31 16.85
N LEU A 181 -3.45 4.36 15.94
CA LEU A 181 -2.25 4.21 15.14
C LEU A 181 -2.46 4.67 13.69
N PHE A 182 -1.57 5.52 13.21
CA PHE A 182 -1.37 5.83 11.80
C PHE A 182 -0.01 5.28 11.35
N LEU A 183 0.03 4.61 10.19
CA LEU A 183 1.26 4.17 9.53
C LEU A 183 1.32 4.74 8.10
N GLY A 184 2.35 5.53 7.80
CA GLY A 184 2.54 6.02 6.45
C GLY A 184 3.37 7.28 6.31
N PHE A 185 3.47 7.79 5.09
CA PHE A 185 4.11 9.07 4.83
C PHE A 185 3.21 10.20 5.33
N ILE A 186 3.71 11.01 6.26
CA ILE A 186 2.97 12.11 6.90
C ILE A 186 2.91 13.27 5.91
N CYS A 187 1.73 13.50 5.31
CA CYS A 187 1.50 14.54 4.31
C CYS A 187 0.02 14.91 4.18
N LYS A 188 -0.27 15.98 3.43
CA LYS A 188 -1.63 16.46 3.19
C LYS A 188 -2.51 15.39 2.51
N ARG A 189 -2.00 14.69 1.50
CA ARG A 189 -2.72 13.63 0.77
C ARG A 189 -3.22 12.52 1.70
N LYS A 190 -2.46 12.20 2.76
CA LYS A 190 -2.82 11.20 3.78
C LYS A 190 -3.72 11.75 4.89
N GLY A 191 -4.20 13.00 4.77
CA GLY A 191 -5.08 13.64 5.75
C GLY A 191 -4.42 14.00 7.08
N CYS A 192 -3.07 14.00 7.14
CA CYS A 192 -2.36 14.21 8.40
C CYS A 192 -2.56 15.62 8.98
N TYR A 193 -2.91 16.60 8.13
CA TYR A 193 -3.19 17.97 8.56
C TYR A 193 -4.53 18.13 9.28
N ASP A 194 -5.44 17.15 9.16
CA ASP A 194 -6.71 17.13 9.87
C ASP A 194 -6.58 16.51 11.25
N ILE A 195 -5.54 15.70 11.47
CA ILE A 195 -5.33 14.95 12.73
C ILE A 195 -5.33 15.85 13.97
N PRO A 196 -4.67 17.03 14.03
CA PRO A 196 -4.73 17.88 15.22
C PRO A 196 -6.14 18.27 15.64
N LYS A 197 -7.05 18.55 14.67
CA LYS A 197 -8.45 18.89 14.95
C LYS A 197 -9.24 17.66 15.42
N ILE A 198 -8.95 16.48 14.87
CA ILE A 198 -9.55 15.21 15.29
C ILE A 198 -9.11 14.88 16.72
N VAL A 199 -7.82 15.00 17.02
CA VAL A 199 -7.28 14.81 18.37
C VAL A 199 -7.95 15.74 19.37
N GLU A 200 -8.17 17.01 19.01
CA GLU A 200 -8.86 17.97 19.87
C GLU A 200 -10.28 17.53 20.21
N GLN A 201 -11.05 17.06 19.20
CA GLN A 201 -12.41 16.60 19.43
C GLN A 201 -12.44 15.33 20.29
N VAL A 202 -11.61 14.34 19.96
CA VAL A 202 -11.60 13.06 20.67
C VAL A 202 -11.10 13.21 22.10
N THR A 203 -10.12 14.08 22.36
CA THR A 203 -9.58 14.31 23.70
C THR A 203 -10.61 14.89 24.67
N LYS A 204 -11.63 15.59 24.19
CA LYS A 204 -12.73 16.09 25.04
C LYS A 204 -13.55 14.96 25.67
N GLU A 205 -13.75 13.87 24.93
CA GLU A 205 -14.52 12.70 25.39
C GLU A 205 -13.62 11.62 26.03
N ILE A 206 -12.39 11.47 25.52
CA ILE A 206 -11.41 10.46 25.95
C ILE A 206 -10.08 11.13 26.28
N PRO A 207 -9.94 11.69 27.51
CA PRO A 207 -8.73 12.43 27.88
C PRO A 207 -7.43 11.61 27.90
N THR A 208 -7.52 10.28 27.98
CA THR A 208 -6.37 9.37 27.99
C THR A 208 -5.83 9.04 26.60
N ILE A 209 -6.55 9.40 25.52
CA ILE A 209 -6.22 9.05 24.13
C ILE A 209 -4.80 9.42 23.72
N LYS A 210 -4.17 8.54 22.94
CA LYS A 210 -2.89 8.78 22.28
C LYS A 210 -3.00 8.48 20.79
N PHE A 211 -2.51 9.40 19.97
CA PHE A 211 -2.34 9.20 18.54
C PHE A 211 -0.88 8.94 18.21
N ILE A 212 -0.59 7.83 17.58
CA ILE A 212 0.76 7.40 17.24
C ILE A 212 0.91 7.51 15.72
N LEU A 213 1.64 8.53 15.26
CA LEU A 213 1.87 8.81 13.84
C LEU A 213 3.25 8.28 13.45
N ALA A 214 3.31 7.02 13.06
CA ALA A 214 4.53 6.37 12.63
C ALA A 214 4.77 6.57 11.13
N GLY A 215 5.78 7.36 10.81
CA GLY A 215 6.14 7.71 9.45
C GLY A 215 7.20 8.80 9.36
N SER A 216 7.52 9.17 8.15
CA SER A 216 8.34 10.34 7.82
C SER A 216 7.52 11.32 6.97
N GLY A 217 7.94 12.58 6.89
CA GLY A 217 7.25 13.61 6.10
C GLY A 217 7.11 14.91 6.89
N ASP A 218 5.94 15.54 6.82
CA ASP A 218 5.64 16.89 7.30
C ASP A 218 5.47 16.98 8.83
N ILE A 219 6.30 16.26 9.61
CA ILE A 219 6.13 16.15 11.07
C ILE A 219 6.18 17.53 11.73
N GLU A 220 7.15 18.37 11.38
CA GLU A 220 7.32 19.69 12.01
C GLU A 220 6.15 20.63 11.64
N GLN A 221 5.61 20.51 10.43
CA GLN A 221 4.42 21.25 10.01
C GLN A 221 3.20 20.84 10.84
N ILE A 222 2.99 19.51 11.04
CA ILE A 222 1.89 19.03 11.88
C ILE A 222 2.06 19.49 13.34
N LYS A 223 3.27 19.42 13.89
CA LYS A 223 3.56 19.94 15.23
C LYS A 223 3.27 21.44 15.34
N SER A 224 3.59 22.22 14.30
CA SER A 224 3.40 23.69 14.32
C SER A 224 1.93 24.08 14.37
N ILE A 225 1.04 23.35 13.69
CA ILE A 225 -0.40 23.58 13.69
C ILE A 225 -1.13 22.92 14.87
N THR A 226 -0.43 22.05 15.62
CA THR A 226 -1.02 21.38 16.80
C THR A 226 -1.00 22.32 18.00
N PRO A 227 -2.13 22.59 18.65
CA PRO A 227 -2.20 23.36 19.89
C PRO A 227 -1.25 22.82 20.97
N LYS A 228 -0.60 23.71 21.71
CA LYS A 228 0.43 23.29 22.69
C LYS A 228 -0.08 22.25 23.70
N TYR A 229 -1.32 22.39 24.18
CA TYR A 229 -1.93 21.48 25.16
C TYR A 229 -2.27 20.09 24.60
N LEU A 230 -2.25 19.90 23.26
CA LEU A 230 -2.48 18.60 22.60
C LEU A 230 -1.19 17.89 22.17
N ARG A 231 -0.04 18.55 22.24
CA ARG A 231 1.22 17.99 21.72
C ARG A 231 1.65 16.69 22.39
N ASN A 232 1.30 16.50 23.66
CA ASN A 232 1.56 15.27 24.38
C ASN A 232 0.61 14.11 24.02
N LYS A 233 -0.45 14.39 23.23
CA LYS A 233 -1.41 13.39 22.74
C LYS A 233 -0.99 12.79 21.41
N ILE A 234 -0.02 13.40 20.71
CA ILE A 234 0.45 12.92 19.39
C ILE A 234 1.92 12.51 19.53
N ILE A 235 2.19 11.24 19.30
CA ILE A 235 3.52 10.63 19.39
C ILE A 235 4.04 10.39 17.97
N TYR A 236 5.29 10.74 17.72
CA TYR A 236 5.96 10.60 16.42
C TYR A 236 7.18 9.68 16.54
N PRO A 237 7.02 8.36 16.42
CA PRO A 237 8.15 7.42 16.54
C PRO A 237 9.08 7.42 15.31
N GLY A 238 8.72 8.19 14.26
CA GLY A 238 9.44 8.18 13.00
C GLY A 238 9.05 7.01 12.10
N TRP A 239 9.87 6.70 11.10
CA TRP A 239 9.63 5.57 10.22
C TRP A 239 9.97 4.25 10.91
N VAL A 240 9.01 3.33 10.96
CA VAL A 240 9.15 2.04 11.65
C VAL A 240 9.07 0.87 10.66
N ILE A 241 9.85 -0.18 10.91
CA ILE A 241 9.86 -1.45 10.18
C ILE A 241 10.05 -2.62 11.16
N ASN A 242 9.78 -3.83 10.70
CA ASN A 242 10.01 -5.07 11.42
C ASN A 242 9.42 -5.05 12.85
N GLU A 243 10.21 -5.36 13.86
CA GLU A 243 9.80 -5.44 15.26
C GLU A 243 9.14 -4.15 15.80
N ALA A 244 9.67 -2.98 15.42
CA ALA A 244 9.08 -1.71 15.84
C ALA A 244 7.69 -1.49 15.24
N LYS A 245 7.45 -1.90 13.98
CA LYS A 245 6.13 -1.88 13.36
C LYS A 245 5.20 -2.92 14.00
N ASP A 246 5.68 -4.14 14.23
CA ASP A 246 4.93 -5.22 14.91
C ASP A 246 4.46 -4.75 16.29
N LYS A 247 5.36 -4.16 17.09
CA LYS A 247 5.03 -3.62 18.41
C LYS A 247 3.90 -2.60 18.34
N LEU A 248 3.99 -1.60 17.47
CA LEU A 248 2.94 -0.58 17.34
C LEU A 248 1.59 -1.15 16.92
N LEU A 249 1.59 -2.13 16.01
CA LEU A 249 0.35 -2.80 15.59
C LEU A 249 -0.26 -3.63 16.72
N ARG A 250 0.52 -4.25 17.59
CA ARG A 250 0.03 -4.96 18.79
C ARG A 250 -0.54 -4.02 19.85
N GLU A 251 0.14 -2.89 20.09
CA GLU A 251 -0.23 -1.92 21.11
C GLU A 251 -1.41 -1.03 20.71
N ALA A 252 -1.70 -0.88 19.42
CA ALA A 252 -2.81 -0.07 18.93
C ALA A 252 -4.18 -0.69 19.27
N ASP A 253 -5.21 0.12 19.41
CA ASP A 253 -6.61 -0.28 19.56
C ASP A 253 -7.40 -0.02 18.29
N ILE A 254 -7.08 1.05 17.58
CA ILE A 254 -7.68 1.45 16.30
C ILE A 254 -6.56 1.77 15.31
N PHE A 255 -6.72 1.37 14.06
CA PHE A 255 -5.93 1.89 12.96
C PHE A 255 -6.67 3.04 12.27
N PHE A 256 -5.98 4.15 12.05
CA PHE A 256 -6.54 5.39 11.53
C PHE A 256 -5.81 5.89 10.29
N LEU A 257 -6.54 6.09 9.19
CA LEU A 257 -5.99 6.61 7.93
C LEU A 257 -6.97 7.59 7.26
N PRO A 258 -6.93 8.91 7.55
CA PRO A 258 -7.87 9.90 7.03
C PRO A 258 -7.50 10.42 5.62
N SER A 259 -7.12 9.55 4.70
CA SER A 259 -6.56 9.89 3.39
C SER A 259 -7.55 10.57 2.46
N TYR A 260 -7.03 11.43 1.59
CA TYR A 260 -7.77 12.06 0.48
C TYR A 260 -7.64 11.30 -0.85
N ASN A 261 -6.65 10.43 -0.98
CA ASN A 261 -6.44 9.61 -2.18
C ASN A 261 -5.59 8.38 -1.85
N GLU A 262 -6.11 7.19 -2.21
CA GLU A 262 -5.46 5.89 -2.06
C GLU A 262 -5.78 4.97 -3.24
N GLY A 263 -4.86 4.05 -3.52
CA GLY A 263 -5.16 2.88 -4.33
C GLY A 263 -5.82 1.79 -3.47
N MET A 264 -5.00 0.92 -2.92
CA MET A 264 -5.36 -0.04 -1.86
C MET A 264 -4.24 -0.01 -0.81
N PRO A 265 -4.45 0.68 0.32
CA PRO A 265 -3.38 0.97 1.26
C PRO A 265 -2.93 -0.27 2.03
N MET A 266 -1.66 -0.67 1.85
CA MET A 266 -1.02 -1.76 2.59
C MET A 266 -1.12 -1.57 4.10
N SER A 267 -1.05 -0.32 4.58
CA SER A 267 -1.11 -0.04 6.02
C SER A 267 -2.45 -0.40 6.67
N ILE A 268 -3.57 -0.28 5.95
CA ILE A 268 -4.87 -0.77 6.41
C ILE A 268 -4.88 -2.30 6.42
N LEU A 269 -4.44 -2.93 5.33
CA LEU A 269 -4.37 -4.38 5.25
C LEU A 269 -3.47 -4.98 6.34
N ASP A 270 -2.28 -4.37 6.57
CA ASP A 270 -1.39 -4.76 7.67
C ASP A 270 -2.12 -4.70 9.02
N ALA A 271 -2.82 -3.59 9.31
CA ALA A 271 -3.57 -3.42 10.56
C ALA A 271 -4.71 -4.44 10.71
N MET A 272 -5.44 -4.71 9.63
CA MET A 272 -6.48 -5.75 9.60
C MET A 272 -5.89 -7.14 9.87
N GLY A 273 -4.68 -7.42 9.38
CA GLY A 273 -3.93 -8.66 9.65
C GLY A 273 -3.55 -8.84 11.13
N TYR A 274 -3.57 -7.78 11.91
CA TYR A 274 -3.41 -7.79 13.38
C TYR A 274 -4.75 -7.73 14.14
N GLY A 275 -5.87 -7.81 13.43
CA GLY A 275 -7.21 -7.75 14.04
C GLY A 275 -7.57 -6.37 14.57
N LEU A 276 -7.09 -5.29 13.94
CA LEU A 276 -7.48 -3.93 14.29
C LEU A 276 -8.79 -3.52 13.59
N PRO A 277 -9.69 -2.83 14.29
CA PRO A 277 -10.75 -2.07 13.64
C PRO A 277 -10.15 -0.85 12.93
N ILE A 278 -10.81 -0.40 11.86
CA ILE A 278 -10.30 0.63 10.97
C ILE A 278 -11.19 1.86 11.02
N VAL A 279 -10.61 3.06 11.17
CA VAL A 279 -11.29 4.32 10.89
C VAL A 279 -10.57 5.00 9.72
N SER A 280 -11.29 5.25 8.63
CA SER A 280 -10.70 5.77 7.40
C SER A 280 -11.70 6.58 6.58
N THR A 281 -11.41 6.79 5.30
CA THR A 281 -12.22 7.59 4.38
C THR A 281 -12.73 6.76 3.20
N THR A 282 -13.72 7.28 2.47
CA THR A 282 -14.40 6.62 1.35
C THR A 282 -13.60 6.63 0.05
N VAL A 283 -12.27 6.80 0.08
CA VAL A 283 -11.45 6.96 -1.13
C VAL A 283 -10.85 5.66 -1.66
N GLY A 284 -10.85 5.51 -2.97
CA GLY A 284 -10.18 4.42 -3.70
C GLY A 284 -10.60 3.03 -3.23
N GLY A 285 -9.63 2.14 -3.09
CA GLY A 285 -9.88 0.75 -2.65
C GLY A 285 -10.19 0.58 -1.17
N ILE A 286 -10.27 1.66 -0.36
CA ILE A 286 -10.55 1.56 1.09
C ILE A 286 -11.92 0.94 1.34
N THR A 287 -12.96 1.38 0.63
CA THR A 287 -14.33 0.85 0.78
C THR A 287 -14.51 -0.61 0.40
N LYS A 288 -13.50 -1.20 -0.27
CA LYS A 288 -13.48 -2.65 -0.59
C LYS A 288 -13.03 -3.50 0.59
N ILE A 289 -12.27 -2.91 1.51
CA ILE A 289 -11.67 -3.62 2.65
C ILE A 289 -12.18 -3.10 4.00
N VAL A 290 -12.77 -1.91 4.04
CA VAL A 290 -13.39 -1.33 5.24
C VAL A 290 -14.89 -1.18 5.00
N HIS A 291 -15.67 -2.02 5.67
CA HIS A 291 -17.12 -2.03 5.59
C HIS A 291 -17.69 -1.27 6.77
N ASN A 292 -18.39 -0.18 6.47
CA ASN A 292 -18.91 0.76 7.48
C ASN A 292 -19.82 0.07 8.50
N GLY A 293 -19.45 0.13 9.78
CA GLY A 293 -20.18 -0.52 10.87
C GLY A 293 -19.85 -1.99 11.10
N GLU A 294 -19.04 -2.63 10.24
CA GLU A 294 -18.63 -4.04 10.39
C GLU A 294 -17.22 -4.16 10.98
N ASN A 295 -16.19 -3.85 10.18
CA ASN A 295 -14.80 -3.89 10.63
C ASN A 295 -14.21 -2.51 10.94
N GLY A 296 -15.06 -1.49 10.98
CA GLY A 296 -14.69 -0.12 11.28
C GLY A 296 -15.66 0.90 10.70
N PHE A 297 -15.18 2.11 10.47
CA PHE A 297 -15.97 3.20 9.93
C PHE A 297 -15.23 3.94 8.82
N VAL A 298 -15.97 4.37 7.80
CA VAL A 298 -15.47 5.23 6.73
C VAL A 298 -16.32 6.51 6.66
N CYS A 299 -15.64 7.65 6.50
CA CYS A 299 -16.23 8.96 6.37
C CYS A 299 -15.75 9.64 5.09
N GLU A 300 -16.39 10.73 4.66
CA GLU A 300 -15.86 11.54 3.58
C GLU A 300 -14.50 12.16 3.95
N PRO A 301 -13.57 12.31 2.99
CA PRO A 301 -12.31 13.00 3.24
C PRO A 301 -12.53 14.40 3.83
N GLY A 302 -11.87 14.71 4.95
CA GLY A 302 -12.01 16.00 5.64
C GLY A 302 -13.21 16.10 6.58
N ASP A 303 -14.02 15.05 6.71
CA ASP A 303 -15.07 15.00 7.73
C ASP A 303 -14.48 14.74 9.13
N ILE A 304 -13.95 15.80 9.72
CA ILE A 304 -13.33 15.77 11.05
C ILE A 304 -14.29 15.24 12.11
N LYS A 305 -15.56 15.67 12.05
CA LYS A 305 -16.58 15.28 13.03
C LYS A 305 -16.93 13.79 12.93
N GLY A 306 -17.18 13.30 11.72
CA GLY A 306 -17.47 11.88 11.48
C GLY A 306 -16.33 10.98 11.88
N LEU A 307 -15.09 11.33 11.50
CA LEU A 307 -13.88 10.58 11.88
C LEU A 307 -13.67 10.56 13.41
N SER A 308 -13.86 11.71 14.09
CA SER A 308 -13.77 11.80 15.55
C SER A 308 -14.81 10.93 16.24
N ASN A 309 -16.08 11.05 15.83
CA ASN A 309 -17.18 10.27 16.39
C ASN A 309 -16.98 8.76 16.19
N SER A 310 -16.43 8.36 15.05
CA SER A 310 -16.11 6.96 14.76
C SER A 310 -15.07 6.38 15.72
N ILE A 311 -14.00 7.15 15.99
CA ILE A 311 -12.98 6.78 16.98
C ILE A 311 -13.59 6.69 18.38
N ILE A 312 -14.35 7.69 18.81
CA ILE A 312 -15.01 7.75 20.12
C ILE A 312 -15.96 6.54 20.28
N LYS A 313 -16.78 6.26 19.26
CA LYS A 313 -17.72 5.15 19.28
C LYS A 313 -17.03 3.79 19.48
N LEU A 314 -15.93 3.55 18.77
CA LEU A 314 -15.17 2.30 18.91
C LEU A 314 -14.51 2.18 20.29
N LEU A 315 -13.93 3.27 20.81
CA LEU A 315 -13.22 3.24 22.08
C LEU A 315 -14.13 3.16 23.30
N ASN A 316 -15.38 3.63 23.18
CA ASN A 316 -16.39 3.55 24.26
C ASN A 316 -17.19 2.24 24.26
N ASP A 317 -17.00 1.36 23.26
CA ASP A 317 -17.71 0.07 23.18
C ASP A 317 -16.70 -1.07 22.91
N ASP A 318 -16.25 -1.71 23.99
CA ASP A 318 -15.29 -2.84 23.90
C ASP A 318 -15.80 -4.01 23.06
N LYS A 319 -17.12 -4.25 23.05
CA LYS A 319 -17.69 -5.33 22.25
C LYS A 319 -17.61 -4.98 20.77
N LEU A 320 -17.96 -3.75 20.41
CA LEU A 320 -17.85 -3.25 19.04
C LEU A 320 -16.38 -3.23 18.59
N LEU A 321 -15.46 -2.76 19.44
CA LEU A 321 -14.02 -2.71 19.15
C LEU A 321 -13.50 -4.11 18.81
N LYS A 322 -13.78 -5.10 19.65
CA LYS A 322 -13.33 -6.49 19.48
C LYS A 322 -14.03 -7.19 18.30
N SER A 323 -15.33 -6.99 18.12
CA SER A 323 -16.06 -7.59 16.98
C SER A 323 -15.60 -7.02 15.65
N SER A 324 -15.37 -5.70 15.56
CA SER A 324 -14.84 -5.07 14.35
C SER A 324 -13.42 -5.55 14.02
N GLY A 325 -12.57 -5.73 15.02
CA GLY A 325 -11.25 -6.35 14.82
C GLY A 325 -11.35 -7.80 14.31
N GLY A 326 -12.26 -8.61 14.87
CA GLY A 326 -12.55 -9.95 14.38
C GLY A 326 -13.02 -9.98 12.94
N LYS A 327 -13.87 -9.03 12.55
CA LYS A 327 -14.34 -8.86 11.17
C LYS A 327 -13.22 -8.47 10.21
N SER A 328 -12.26 -7.65 10.65
CA SER A 328 -11.04 -7.36 9.88
C SER A 328 -10.27 -8.64 9.53
N VAL A 329 -10.10 -9.55 10.50
CA VAL A 329 -9.44 -10.85 10.29
C VAL A 329 -10.21 -11.71 9.28
N GLU A 330 -11.54 -11.77 9.41
CA GLU A 330 -12.41 -12.52 8.50
C GLU A 330 -12.27 -12.02 7.05
N ILE A 331 -12.29 -10.71 6.84
CA ILE A 331 -12.13 -10.09 5.52
C ILE A 331 -10.78 -10.45 4.90
N ILE A 332 -9.69 -10.40 5.68
CA ILE A 332 -8.36 -10.80 5.19
C ILE A 332 -8.34 -12.28 4.79
N ASN A 333 -8.86 -13.17 5.62
CA ASN A 333 -8.91 -14.60 5.33
C ASN A 333 -9.67 -14.91 4.03
N ASN A 334 -10.80 -14.24 3.82
CA ASN A 334 -11.72 -14.56 2.74
C ASN A 334 -11.32 -13.96 1.38
N GLY A 335 -10.53 -12.87 1.36
CA GLY A 335 -10.26 -12.18 0.09
C GLY A 335 -8.86 -11.60 -0.08
N TYR A 336 -8.12 -11.36 1.01
CA TYR A 336 -6.90 -10.54 0.97
C TYR A 336 -5.70 -11.21 1.64
N SER A 337 -5.67 -12.55 1.71
CA SER A 337 -4.50 -13.28 2.19
C SER A 337 -3.40 -13.35 1.12
N LEU A 338 -2.15 -13.52 1.57
CA LEU A 338 -1.01 -13.71 0.67
C LEU A 338 -1.23 -14.89 -0.29
N ASP A 339 -1.80 -15.99 0.17
CA ASP A 339 -2.04 -17.19 -0.66
C ASP A 339 -3.04 -16.91 -1.79
N ILE A 340 -4.12 -16.17 -1.51
CA ILE A 340 -5.08 -15.74 -2.52
C ILE A 340 -4.40 -14.83 -3.55
N HIS A 341 -3.60 -13.88 -3.10
CA HIS A 341 -2.86 -12.97 -3.96
C HIS A 341 -1.88 -13.74 -4.87
N ILE A 342 -1.08 -14.64 -4.30
CA ILE A 342 -0.12 -15.46 -5.04
C ILE A 342 -0.84 -16.35 -6.06
N LYS A 343 -1.97 -16.97 -5.70
CA LYS A 343 -2.76 -17.78 -6.62
C LYS A 343 -3.18 -16.97 -7.86
N LYS A 344 -3.63 -15.72 -7.68
CA LYS A 344 -3.97 -14.82 -8.81
C LYS A 344 -2.74 -14.51 -9.67
N ILE A 345 -1.58 -14.25 -9.04
CA ILE A 345 -0.32 -14.00 -9.78
C ILE A 345 0.10 -15.25 -10.58
N LYS A 346 0.01 -16.45 -9.99
CA LYS A 346 0.32 -17.72 -10.69
C LYS A 346 -0.58 -17.92 -11.90
N THR A 347 -1.89 -17.68 -11.77
CA THR A 347 -2.84 -17.74 -12.90
C THR A 347 -2.44 -16.78 -14.03
N ILE A 348 -1.99 -15.56 -13.69
CA ILE A 348 -1.50 -14.58 -14.68
C ILE A 348 -0.22 -15.10 -15.34
N TYR A 349 0.63 -15.80 -14.64
CA TYR A 349 1.85 -16.39 -15.22
C TYR A 349 1.56 -17.61 -16.10
N GLY A 350 0.33 -18.13 -16.08
CA GLY A 350 -0.15 -19.23 -16.91
C GLY A 350 0.12 -20.61 -16.30
N GLU A 351 -0.19 -20.72 -15.02
CA GLU A 351 -0.41 -21.97 -14.31
C GLU A 351 -1.89 -22.33 -14.24
#